data_f8cbb4f6d62a820aca4544dcdcbf0d6f
#
_entry.id   f8cbb4f6d62a820aca4544dcdcbf0d6f
#
_cell.length_a   1.000
_cell.length_b   1.000
_cell.length_c   1.000
_cell.angle_alpha   90.00
_cell.angle_beta   90.00
_cell.angle_gamma   90.00
#
_symmetry.space_group_name_H-M   'P 1'
#
loop_
_entity.id
_entity.type
_entity.pdbx_description
1 polymer ?
#
loop_
_entity_poly.entity_id
_entity_poly.type
_entity_poly.pdbx_seq_one_letter_code
_entity_poly.pdbx_strand_id
1 'polypeptide(L)'
;MENRIEERLPQVVEDRLQEAYHEIRERKAKQMTGKGKKKWIQRYSGIAAACAILVVGSLGALAATTYFQKEVHQEAGEVTYQFSLNYELIPGEYKITPSYLPEGYTDQKDGKYNRGEDDWITIMPIYTTAELDKLDGKLAMERVEKVEHTTLSGMEADIITYQEAQKYKADQDIYLFHPTEGCVIQIVASYSVPTEELLKFADSLSVERIGDAAFETEEEKQEREQEEAEEEQQNAHAKDTLTELVAAGIPEDKIFSVGEEVKYWGAGYTVTGYEYLDSIEGFSEENFFDFSRFDGWLNEDKTLKSYQRQYYDRDGQLIAEDTAEQEILKVDIKVHCYEKDDLMEIPLDFQRVPVEKISDQKLTWDLAFYQALPEENNYLQMDNSAVYLEGASHTEGEDRKQYFFKEMENGEEWTYTLLFVVDKDQRGQFVLTSCGANASFEQTPTMSAEEILSELEGYIYLE
;
A
#
# COMPACT_ATOMS: atom_id res chain seq x y z
N MET A 1 37.55 -17.16 -14.58
CA MET A 1 37.81 -16.11 -13.59
C MET A 1 36.79 -15.02 -13.86
N GLU A 2 35.63 -15.17 -13.27
CA GLU A 2 34.57 -14.17 -13.34
C GLU A 2 34.81 -13.13 -12.25
N ASN A 3 35.14 -11.91 -12.66
CA ASN A 3 35.11 -10.76 -11.79
C ASN A 3 33.64 -10.36 -11.61
N ARG A 4 33.03 -10.78 -10.50
CA ARG A 4 31.84 -10.10 -9.99
C ARG A 4 32.26 -8.72 -9.52
N ILE A 5 31.89 -7.71 -10.27
CA ILE A 5 31.89 -6.33 -9.81
C ILE A 5 30.73 -6.24 -8.81
N GLU A 6 31.03 -6.23 -7.52
CA GLU A 6 30.08 -5.79 -6.50
C GLU A 6 29.83 -4.29 -6.74
N GLU A 7 28.77 -3.95 -7.42
CA GLU A 7 28.30 -2.56 -7.53
C GLU A 7 27.84 -2.12 -6.14
N ARG A 8 28.64 -1.27 -5.53
CA ARG A 8 28.31 -0.63 -4.25
C ARG A 8 27.40 0.56 -4.54
N LEU A 9 26.35 0.68 -3.73
CA LEU A 9 25.55 1.91 -3.67
C LEU A 9 26.47 3.16 -3.59
N PRO A 10 26.08 4.30 -4.16
CA PRO A 10 26.82 5.54 -3.99
C PRO A 10 27.12 5.79 -2.52
N GLN A 11 28.35 6.16 -2.20
CA GLN A 11 28.85 6.26 -0.82
C GLN A 11 27.96 7.13 0.08
N VAL A 12 27.34 8.16 -0.51
CA VAL A 12 26.40 9.07 0.18
C VAL A 12 25.11 8.34 0.61
N VAL A 13 24.63 7.38 -0.17
CA VAL A 13 23.45 6.58 0.15
C VAL A 13 23.79 5.53 1.23
N GLU A 14 24.97 4.91 1.10
CA GLU A 14 25.46 3.97 2.13
C GLU A 14 25.70 4.68 3.47
N ASP A 15 26.28 5.89 3.45
CA ASP A 15 26.55 6.67 4.67
C ASP A 15 25.25 7.12 5.34
N ARG A 16 24.23 7.55 4.59
CA ARG A 16 22.91 7.93 5.13
C ARG A 16 22.10 6.73 5.65
N LEU A 17 22.13 5.60 4.95
CA LEU A 17 21.56 4.35 5.46
C LEU A 17 22.25 3.93 6.76
N GLN A 18 23.58 4.03 6.83
CA GLN A 18 24.34 3.72 8.05
C GLN A 18 24.03 4.72 9.18
N GLU A 19 23.85 5.99 8.87
CA GLU A 19 23.46 7.02 9.84
C GLU A 19 22.04 6.77 10.38
N ALA A 20 21.07 6.49 9.52
CA ALA A 20 19.71 6.14 9.89
C ALA A 20 19.68 4.85 10.74
N TYR A 21 20.38 3.81 10.33
CA TYR A 21 20.55 2.58 11.14
C TYR A 21 21.23 2.84 12.47
N HIS A 22 22.20 3.75 12.51
CA HIS A 22 22.90 4.11 13.75
C HIS A 22 21.96 4.87 14.70
N GLU A 23 21.18 5.83 14.20
CA GLU A 23 20.18 6.56 15.01
C GLU A 23 19.08 5.63 15.54
N ILE A 24 18.56 4.73 14.72
CA ILE A 24 17.55 3.73 15.13
C ILE A 24 18.14 2.82 16.23
N ARG A 25 19.39 2.36 16.06
CA ARG A 25 20.07 1.57 17.08
C ARG A 25 20.30 2.35 18.38
N GLU A 26 20.69 3.62 18.29
CA GLU A 26 20.86 4.46 19.48
C GLU A 26 19.53 4.78 20.19
N ARG A 27 18.45 5.04 19.45
CA ARG A 27 17.10 5.23 19.99
C ARG A 27 16.60 3.94 20.67
N LYS A 28 16.76 2.78 20.03
CA LYS A 28 16.47 1.46 20.66
C LYS A 28 17.32 1.23 21.91
N ALA A 29 18.60 1.57 21.89
CA ALA A 29 19.50 1.42 23.06
C ALA A 29 19.10 2.38 24.19
N LYS A 30 18.66 3.61 23.91
CA LYS A 30 18.15 4.58 24.91
C LYS A 30 16.82 4.12 25.53
N GLN A 31 15.89 3.59 24.74
CA GLN A 31 14.64 3.00 25.24
C GLN A 31 14.90 1.77 26.12
N MET A 32 15.92 0.99 25.84
CA MET A 32 16.30 -0.20 26.62
C MET A 32 17.04 0.11 27.93
N THR A 33 17.46 1.34 28.19
CA THR A 33 18.10 1.74 29.48
C THR A 33 17.12 2.18 30.56
N GLY A 34 15.82 2.37 30.23
CA GLY A 34 14.76 2.62 31.21
C GLY A 34 14.32 1.35 31.96
N LYS A 35 13.69 1.53 33.13
CA LYS A 35 13.27 0.49 34.09
C LYS A 35 12.46 -0.73 33.55
N GLY A 36 12.24 -0.81 32.23
CA GLY A 36 11.55 -1.91 31.55
C GLY A 36 12.41 -3.14 31.24
N LYS A 37 13.75 -3.06 31.33
CA LYS A 37 14.68 -4.15 30.96
C LYS A 37 14.43 -5.50 31.67
N LYS A 38 14.01 -5.45 32.93
CA LYS A 38 13.80 -6.71 33.70
C LYS A 38 12.56 -7.49 33.29
N LYS A 39 11.52 -6.81 32.83
CA LYS A 39 10.28 -7.47 32.35
C LYS A 39 10.40 -8.01 30.93
N TRP A 40 11.20 -7.35 30.10
CA TRP A 40 11.37 -7.74 28.70
C TRP A 40 12.26 -8.98 28.56
N ILE A 41 13.40 -9.01 29.28
CA ILE A 41 14.31 -10.19 29.31
C ILE A 41 13.57 -11.41 29.87
N GLN A 42 12.65 -11.26 30.83
CA GLN A 42 11.85 -12.38 31.32
C GLN A 42 10.77 -12.86 30.34
N ARG A 43 10.26 -12.01 29.45
CA ARG A 43 9.33 -12.43 28.38
C ARG A 43 10.06 -13.17 27.25
N TYR A 44 11.25 -12.73 26.88
CA TYR A 44 12.00 -13.36 25.77
C TYR A 44 12.90 -14.53 26.20
N SER A 45 13.27 -14.65 27.48
CA SER A 45 13.96 -15.86 27.97
C SER A 45 13.03 -17.08 28.07
N GLY A 46 11.72 -16.88 27.98
CA GLY A 46 10.72 -17.95 27.79
C GLY A 46 10.55 -18.41 26.35
N ILE A 47 10.86 -17.56 25.39
CA ILE A 47 10.68 -17.82 23.95
C ILE A 47 11.91 -18.52 23.34
N ALA A 48 13.12 -18.28 23.88
CA ALA A 48 14.35 -18.94 23.41
C ALA A 48 14.45 -20.44 23.77
N ALA A 49 13.46 -21.01 24.46
CA ALA A 49 13.46 -22.43 24.88
C ALA A 49 12.36 -23.27 24.20
N ALA A 50 11.61 -22.71 23.24
CA ALA A 50 10.55 -23.43 22.53
C ALA A 50 10.78 -23.45 21.01
N CYS A 51 11.97 -23.85 20.57
CA CYS A 51 12.11 -24.55 19.30
C CYS A 51 11.58 -25.97 19.49
N ALA A 52 10.28 -26.11 19.73
CA ALA A 52 9.61 -27.37 19.67
C ALA A 52 9.00 -27.45 18.26
N ILE A 53 9.65 -28.21 17.39
CA ILE A 53 9.03 -28.74 16.18
C ILE A 53 7.84 -29.56 16.66
N LEU A 54 6.65 -28.96 16.72
CA LEU A 54 5.41 -29.69 16.86
C LEU A 54 5.07 -30.26 15.48
N VAL A 55 5.74 -31.37 15.12
CA VAL A 55 5.28 -32.22 14.05
C VAL A 55 4.01 -32.92 14.58
N VAL A 56 2.86 -32.29 14.41
CA VAL A 56 1.58 -32.98 14.54
C VAL A 56 1.24 -33.56 13.16
N GLY A 57 2.01 -34.55 12.77
CA GLY A 57 1.77 -35.32 11.58
C GLY A 57 1.42 -36.74 11.97
N SER A 58 0.20 -37.17 11.73
CA SER A 58 -0.08 -38.59 11.60
C SER A 58 0.56 -39.07 10.31
N LEU A 59 1.75 -39.67 10.38
CA LEU A 59 2.36 -40.46 9.30
C LEU A 59 1.48 -41.69 9.07
N GLY A 60 0.29 -41.45 8.49
CA GLY A 60 -0.58 -42.50 7.95
C GLY A 60 -0.62 -42.34 6.45
N ALA A 61 -0.68 -43.45 5.71
CA ALA A 61 -1.03 -43.40 4.30
C ALA A 61 -2.28 -42.54 4.12
N LEU A 62 -2.30 -41.62 3.14
CA LEU A 62 -3.48 -40.84 2.76
C LEU A 62 -4.67 -41.80 2.72
N ALA A 63 -5.68 -41.59 3.55
CA ALA A 63 -6.89 -42.37 3.49
C ALA A 63 -7.50 -42.14 2.10
N ALA A 64 -8.03 -43.18 1.47
CA ALA A 64 -8.59 -43.09 0.12
C ALA A 64 -9.72 -42.04 -0.04
N THR A 65 -10.13 -41.43 1.04
CA THR A 65 -11.22 -40.44 1.13
C THR A 65 -10.75 -39.03 1.54
N THR A 66 -9.45 -38.79 1.73
CA THR A 66 -8.94 -37.47 2.09
C THR A 66 -8.19 -36.84 0.94
N TYR A 67 -8.47 -35.57 0.68
CA TYR A 67 -7.87 -34.79 -0.42
C TYR A 67 -6.45 -34.33 -0.09
N PHE A 68 -6.17 -34.09 1.20
CA PHE A 68 -4.84 -33.69 1.65
C PHE A 68 -4.55 -34.14 3.08
N GLN A 69 -3.27 -34.18 3.41
CA GLN A 69 -2.75 -34.22 4.79
C GLN A 69 -1.94 -32.95 5.02
N LYS A 70 -2.04 -32.40 6.24
CA LYS A 70 -1.37 -31.16 6.66
C LYS A 70 -0.26 -31.48 7.63
N GLU A 71 0.93 -30.93 7.40
CA GLU A 71 2.01 -30.81 8.37
C GLU A 71 2.21 -29.34 8.71
N VAL A 72 2.55 -29.05 9.97
CA VAL A 72 2.75 -27.68 10.45
C VAL A 72 4.20 -27.53 10.89
N HIS A 73 4.89 -26.57 10.31
CA HIS A 73 6.23 -26.16 10.69
C HIS A 73 6.13 -24.76 11.32
N GLN A 74 6.60 -24.63 12.55
CA GLN A 74 6.59 -23.35 13.26
C GLN A 74 8.01 -23.00 13.68
N GLU A 75 8.48 -21.85 13.22
CA GLU A 75 9.72 -21.21 13.64
C GLU A 75 9.41 -19.86 14.30
N ALA A 76 10.42 -19.18 14.84
CA ALA A 76 10.20 -17.91 15.53
C ALA A 76 9.67 -16.83 14.55
N GLY A 77 8.40 -16.52 14.65
CA GLY A 77 7.74 -15.53 13.80
C GLY A 77 7.15 -16.06 12.50
N GLU A 78 7.29 -17.37 12.21
CA GLU A 78 6.80 -17.96 10.97
C GLU A 78 6.00 -19.24 11.23
N VAL A 79 4.95 -19.45 10.45
CA VAL A 79 4.20 -20.70 10.39
C VAL A 79 4.03 -21.12 8.93
N THR A 80 4.41 -22.36 8.65
CA THR A 80 4.24 -22.94 7.32
C THR A 80 3.38 -24.20 7.44
N TYR A 81 2.31 -24.25 6.66
CA TYR A 81 1.54 -25.47 6.41
C TYR A 81 2.06 -26.13 5.14
N GLN A 82 2.45 -27.40 5.25
CA GLN A 82 2.80 -28.22 4.12
C GLN A 82 1.69 -29.24 3.89
N PHE A 83 1.15 -29.30 2.68
CA PHE A 83 0.07 -30.19 2.30
C PHE A 83 0.58 -31.30 1.37
N SER A 84 0.31 -32.55 1.72
CA SER A 84 0.46 -33.69 0.82
C SER A 84 -0.88 -33.95 0.14
N LEU A 85 -0.95 -33.71 -1.18
CA LEU A 85 -2.19 -33.75 -1.94
C LEU A 85 -2.48 -35.17 -2.48
N ASN A 86 -3.77 -35.52 -2.57
CA ASN A 86 -4.24 -36.77 -3.17
C ASN A 86 -4.76 -36.51 -4.60
N TYR A 87 -3.91 -36.70 -5.58
CA TYR A 87 -4.22 -36.51 -7.00
C TYR A 87 -5.17 -37.54 -7.60
N GLU A 88 -5.58 -38.59 -6.86
CA GLU A 88 -6.58 -39.55 -7.31
C GLU A 88 -8.02 -39.01 -7.15
N LEU A 89 -8.18 -37.94 -6.34
CA LEU A 89 -9.48 -37.30 -6.10
C LEU A 89 -9.60 -36.03 -6.94
N ILE A 90 -10.76 -35.84 -7.54
CA ILE A 90 -11.06 -34.64 -8.33
C ILE A 90 -11.30 -33.46 -7.38
N PRO A 91 -10.51 -32.36 -7.48
CA PRO A 91 -10.74 -31.16 -6.68
C PRO A 91 -12.18 -30.63 -6.81
N GLY A 92 -12.68 -29.96 -5.80
CA GLY A 92 -14.01 -29.37 -5.82
C GLY A 92 -13.99 -27.85 -5.91
N GLU A 93 -15.07 -27.31 -6.43
CA GLU A 93 -15.46 -25.90 -6.21
C GLU A 93 -16.45 -25.85 -5.06
N TYR A 94 -16.34 -24.82 -4.20
CA TYR A 94 -17.11 -24.74 -2.97
C TYR A 94 -17.82 -23.41 -2.83
N LYS A 95 -19.04 -23.48 -2.28
CA LYS A 95 -19.77 -22.34 -1.77
C LYS A 95 -19.71 -22.38 -0.25
N ILE A 96 -19.24 -21.30 0.34
CA ILE A 96 -19.19 -21.12 1.79
C ILE A 96 -20.29 -20.16 2.18
N THR A 97 -21.07 -20.53 3.20
CA THR A 97 -22.21 -19.72 3.65
C THR A 97 -22.25 -19.70 5.18
N PRO A 98 -22.20 -18.51 5.81
CA PRO A 98 -22.41 -18.36 7.24
C PRO A 98 -23.90 -18.46 7.57
N SER A 99 -24.22 -19.13 8.67
CA SER A 99 -25.59 -19.12 9.25
C SER A 99 -25.73 -18.04 10.33
N TYR A 100 -24.64 -17.40 10.74
CA TYR A 100 -24.58 -16.29 11.67
C TYR A 100 -23.83 -15.11 11.06
N LEU A 101 -24.40 -13.92 11.15
CA LEU A 101 -23.73 -12.64 10.87
C LEU A 101 -23.76 -11.78 12.13
N PRO A 102 -22.66 -11.10 12.49
CA PRO A 102 -22.70 -10.11 13.56
C PRO A 102 -23.73 -9.01 13.29
N GLU A 103 -24.22 -8.35 14.32
CA GLU A 103 -25.29 -7.36 14.20
C GLU A 103 -24.88 -6.20 13.26
N GLY A 104 -25.73 -5.92 12.28
CA GLY A 104 -25.55 -4.85 11.30
C GLY A 104 -24.75 -5.23 10.07
N TYR A 105 -24.16 -6.44 10.00
CA TYR A 105 -23.44 -6.89 8.82
C TYR A 105 -24.41 -7.38 7.73
N THR A 106 -24.06 -7.08 6.48
CA THR A 106 -24.81 -7.49 5.29
C THR A 106 -23.89 -8.20 4.30
N ASP A 107 -24.43 -9.20 3.61
CA ASP A 107 -23.72 -9.94 2.57
C ASP A 107 -23.54 -9.02 1.33
N GLN A 108 -22.28 -8.77 0.96
CA GLN A 108 -21.91 -7.98 -0.20
C GLN A 108 -21.66 -8.86 -1.45
N LYS A 109 -21.84 -10.17 -1.32
CA LYS A 109 -21.46 -11.23 -2.26
C LYS A 109 -19.95 -11.57 -2.21
N ASP A 110 -19.58 -12.63 -2.90
CA ASP A 110 -18.20 -13.10 -3.07
C ASP A 110 -17.43 -13.25 -1.74
N GLY A 111 -18.14 -13.69 -0.69
CA GLY A 111 -17.54 -13.94 0.62
C GLY A 111 -17.25 -12.69 1.47
N LYS A 112 -17.74 -11.52 1.05
CA LYS A 112 -17.56 -10.26 1.77
C LYS A 112 -18.83 -9.89 2.55
N TYR A 113 -18.64 -9.47 3.81
CA TYR A 113 -19.70 -9.07 4.72
C TYR A 113 -19.31 -7.76 5.38
N ASN A 114 -20.09 -6.69 5.18
CA ASN A 114 -19.75 -5.35 5.64
C ASN A 114 -20.81 -4.78 6.57
N ARG A 115 -20.35 -3.94 7.52
CA ARG A 115 -21.15 -3.03 8.33
C ARG A 115 -20.58 -1.61 8.17
N GLY A 116 -21.13 -0.84 7.20
CA GLY A 116 -20.52 0.44 6.78
C GLY A 116 -19.27 0.23 5.91
N GLU A 117 -18.41 1.23 5.83
CA GLU A 117 -17.24 1.22 4.95
C GLU A 117 -16.01 0.53 5.58
N ASP A 118 -15.80 0.70 6.90
CA ASP A 118 -14.57 0.27 7.57
C ASP A 118 -14.68 -1.08 8.30
N ASP A 119 -15.91 -1.58 8.50
CA ASP A 119 -16.18 -2.82 9.22
C ASP A 119 -16.49 -3.95 8.25
N TRP A 120 -15.58 -4.91 8.13
CA TRP A 120 -15.75 -6.03 7.22
C TRP A 120 -15.23 -7.34 7.77
N ILE A 121 -15.83 -8.44 7.28
CA ILE A 121 -15.36 -9.82 7.42
C ILE A 121 -15.29 -10.39 6.01
N THR A 122 -14.22 -11.06 5.67
CA THR A 122 -14.03 -11.66 4.36
C THR A 122 -13.66 -13.14 4.49
N ILE A 123 -14.33 -13.98 3.75
CA ILE A 123 -13.96 -15.38 3.54
C ILE A 123 -13.14 -15.42 2.25
N MET A 124 -11.84 -15.29 2.36
CA MET A 124 -10.92 -15.33 1.20
C MET A 124 -9.47 -15.51 1.64
N PRO A 125 -8.68 -16.25 0.88
CA PRO A 125 -9.09 -17.16 -0.20
C PRO A 125 -9.69 -18.46 0.34
N ILE A 126 -10.38 -19.21 -0.55
CA ILE A 126 -10.70 -20.62 -0.35
C ILE A 126 -9.65 -21.39 -1.14
N TYR A 127 -8.71 -22.03 -0.46
CA TYR A 127 -7.72 -22.85 -1.13
C TYR A 127 -8.29 -24.24 -1.38
N THR A 128 -8.72 -24.54 -2.59
CA THR A 128 -9.04 -25.89 -3.03
C THR A 128 -7.76 -26.72 -3.19
N THR A 129 -7.86 -28.04 -3.33
CA THR A 129 -6.66 -28.86 -3.62
C THR A 129 -5.98 -28.46 -4.92
N ALA A 130 -6.71 -27.94 -5.92
CA ALA A 130 -6.13 -27.43 -7.15
C ALA A 130 -5.32 -26.13 -6.90
N GLU A 131 -5.82 -25.24 -6.04
CA GLU A 131 -5.09 -24.03 -5.67
C GLU A 131 -3.91 -24.30 -4.74
N LEU A 132 -4.04 -25.26 -3.83
CA LEU A 132 -2.90 -25.72 -3.04
C LEU A 132 -1.80 -26.35 -3.90
N ASP A 133 -2.17 -27.01 -5.01
CA ASP A 133 -1.22 -27.55 -5.97
C ASP A 133 -0.39 -26.44 -6.64
N LYS A 134 -1.03 -25.36 -7.08
CA LYS A 134 -0.36 -24.17 -7.63
C LYS A 134 0.62 -23.50 -6.64
N LEU A 135 0.39 -23.70 -5.35
CA LEU A 135 1.27 -23.21 -4.28
C LEU A 135 2.30 -24.26 -3.83
N ASP A 136 2.57 -25.28 -4.65
CA ASP A 136 3.45 -26.42 -4.29
C ASP A 136 3.05 -27.09 -2.97
N GLY A 137 1.76 -27.08 -2.63
CA GLY A 137 1.22 -27.57 -1.37
C GLY A 137 1.67 -26.79 -0.14
N LYS A 138 2.02 -25.51 -0.27
CA LYS A 138 2.59 -24.73 0.82
C LYS A 138 1.81 -23.44 1.09
N LEU A 139 1.42 -23.21 2.36
CA LEU A 139 0.96 -21.90 2.84
C LEU A 139 1.89 -21.42 3.95
N ALA A 140 2.51 -20.27 3.76
CA ALA A 140 3.42 -19.67 4.73
C ALA A 140 2.84 -18.36 5.27
N MET A 141 2.95 -18.14 6.58
CA MET A 141 2.57 -16.93 7.29
C MET A 141 3.78 -16.40 8.04
N GLU A 142 4.06 -15.13 7.85
CA GLU A 142 5.14 -14.42 8.53
C GLU A 142 4.61 -13.56 9.69
N ARG A 143 5.50 -13.12 10.56
CA ARG A 143 5.19 -12.26 11.71
C ARG A 143 4.15 -12.86 12.66
N VAL A 144 4.12 -14.17 12.77
CA VAL A 144 3.20 -14.88 13.65
C VAL A 144 3.68 -14.77 15.11
N GLU A 145 2.83 -14.27 16.00
CA GLU A 145 3.05 -14.27 17.44
C GLU A 145 2.60 -15.61 18.06
N LYS A 146 1.42 -16.11 17.61
CA LYS A 146 0.77 -17.26 18.24
C LYS A 146 -0.10 -18.02 17.24
N VAL A 147 -0.16 -19.35 17.41
CA VAL A 147 -1.14 -20.23 16.77
C VAL A 147 -1.96 -20.92 17.84
N GLU A 148 -3.28 -20.86 17.75
CA GLU A 148 -4.20 -21.58 18.62
C GLU A 148 -4.98 -22.62 17.81
N HIS A 149 -4.78 -23.89 18.14
CA HIS A 149 -5.49 -24.99 17.50
C HIS A 149 -6.85 -25.20 18.17
N THR A 150 -7.91 -25.30 17.40
CA THR A 150 -9.29 -25.51 17.88
C THR A 150 -10.11 -26.27 16.86
N THR A 151 -11.43 -26.36 17.10
CA THR A 151 -12.40 -26.89 16.15
C THR A 151 -13.52 -25.88 16.00
N LEU A 152 -13.81 -25.46 14.78
CA LEU A 152 -14.90 -24.55 14.43
C LEU A 152 -15.70 -25.16 13.30
N SER A 153 -17.01 -25.09 13.37
CA SER A 153 -17.94 -25.68 12.37
C SER A 153 -17.68 -27.17 12.09
N GLY A 154 -17.14 -27.90 13.08
CA GLY A 154 -16.78 -29.31 12.95
C GLY A 154 -15.47 -29.54 12.15
N MET A 155 -14.78 -28.49 11.73
CA MET A 155 -13.48 -28.53 11.03
C MET A 155 -12.33 -28.26 12.01
N GLU A 156 -11.17 -28.82 11.73
CA GLU A 156 -9.94 -28.38 12.39
C GLU A 156 -9.70 -26.90 12.05
N ALA A 157 -9.34 -26.11 13.04
CA ALA A 157 -9.14 -24.69 12.88
C ALA A 157 -7.88 -24.21 13.57
N ASP A 158 -7.16 -23.32 12.92
CA ASP A 158 -6.02 -22.59 13.49
C ASP A 158 -6.32 -21.09 13.49
N ILE A 159 -6.19 -20.47 14.68
CA ILE A 159 -6.29 -19.03 14.86
C ILE A 159 -4.87 -18.51 14.89
N ILE A 160 -4.49 -17.74 13.89
CA ILE A 160 -3.17 -17.13 13.75
C ILE A 160 -3.24 -15.72 14.32
N THR A 161 -2.44 -15.41 15.34
CA THR A 161 -2.27 -14.05 15.85
C THR A 161 -0.94 -13.52 15.35
N TYR A 162 -0.94 -12.33 14.78
CA TYR A 162 0.26 -11.67 14.25
C TYR A 162 0.92 -10.76 15.30
N GLN A 163 2.23 -10.54 15.17
CA GLN A 163 3.04 -9.75 16.12
C GLN A 163 2.66 -8.26 16.15
N GLU A 164 2.14 -7.76 15.04
CA GLU A 164 1.68 -6.38 14.89
C GLU A 164 0.35 -6.39 14.15
N ALA A 165 -0.61 -5.62 14.64
CA ALA A 165 -1.88 -5.40 13.94
C ALA A 165 -1.59 -4.72 12.60
N GLN A 166 -2.13 -5.26 11.51
CA GLN A 166 -2.17 -4.53 10.25
C GLN A 166 -3.26 -3.47 10.35
N LYS A 167 -3.02 -2.31 9.78
CA LYS A 167 -3.80 -1.08 9.98
C LYS A 167 -5.32 -1.19 9.86
N TYR A 168 -5.81 -1.99 8.94
CA TYR A 168 -7.26 -2.18 8.70
C TYR A 168 -7.75 -3.59 8.95
N LYS A 169 -6.85 -4.47 9.37
CA LYS A 169 -7.09 -5.88 9.56
C LYS A 169 -6.98 -6.23 11.04
N ALA A 170 -7.82 -7.13 11.51
CA ALA A 170 -7.62 -7.71 12.83
C ALA A 170 -6.23 -8.36 12.92
N ASP A 171 -5.66 -8.37 14.11
CA ASP A 171 -4.39 -9.05 14.39
C ASP A 171 -4.51 -10.59 14.31
N GLN A 172 -5.66 -11.10 13.88
CA GLN A 172 -5.94 -12.53 13.81
C GLN A 172 -6.56 -12.93 12.47
N ASP A 173 -6.06 -14.04 11.91
CA ASP A 173 -6.69 -14.80 10.83
C ASP A 173 -7.15 -16.15 11.35
N ILE A 174 -8.23 -16.67 10.77
CA ILE A 174 -8.73 -18.01 11.08
C ILE A 174 -8.59 -18.88 9.83
N TYR A 175 -7.93 -20.02 9.97
CA TYR A 175 -7.84 -21.04 8.94
C TYR A 175 -8.64 -22.27 9.34
N LEU A 176 -9.58 -22.66 8.49
CA LEU A 176 -10.38 -23.88 8.66
C LEU A 176 -9.91 -24.93 7.66
N PHE A 177 -9.58 -26.12 8.13
CA PHE A 177 -9.07 -27.21 7.30
C PHE A 177 -10.14 -28.29 7.14
N HIS A 178 -10.49 -28.58 5.89
CA HIS A 178 -11.49 -29.59 5.56
C HIS A 178 -10.92 -30.68 4.63
N PRO A 179 -10.08 -31.59 5.15
CA PRO A 179 -9.35 -32.55 4.33
C PRO A 179 -10.26 -33.55 3.60
N THR A 180 -11.47 -33.84 4.09
CA THR A 180 -12.43 -34.75 3.45
C THR A 180 -13.24 -34.09 2.32
N GLU A 181 -13.33 -32.76 2.30
CA GLU A 181 -13.90 -32.00 1.19
C GLU A 181 -12.81 -31.42 0.28
N GLY A 182 -11.59 -31.28 0.75
CA GLY A 182 -10.45 -30.83 -0.05
C GLY A 182 -10.35 -29.32 -0.15
N CYS A 183 -10.66 -28.58 0.92
CA CYS A 183 -10.48 -27.14 0.95
C CYS A 183 -9.91 -26.64 2.28
N VAL A 184 -9.22 -25.51 2.21
CA VAL A 184 -8.80 -24.67 3.34
C VAL A 184 -9.44 -23.30 3.18
N ILE A 185 -10.08 -22.81 4.23
CA ILE A 185 -10.83 -21.56 4.22
C ILE A 185 -10.08 -20.57 5.11
N GLN A 186 -9.68 -19.43 4.57
CA GLN A 186 -9.16 -18.32 5.34
C GLN A 186 -10.27 -17.31 5.61
N ILE A 187 -10.35 -16.84 6.85
CA ILE A 187 -11.25 -15.78 7.28
C ILE A 187 -10.41 -14.66 7.83
N VAL A 188 -10.59 -13.49 7.28
CA VAL A 188 -9.96 -12.24 7.70
C VAL A 188 -11.02 -11.21 8.06
N ALA A 189 -10.70 -10.27 8.94
CA ALA A 189 -11.64 -9.25 9.37
C ALA A 189 -10.92 -7.92 9.62
N SER A 190 -11.69 -6.82 9.63
CA SER A 190 -11.19 -5.53 10.08
C SER A 190 -10.92 -5.54 11.60
N TYR A 191 -10.05 -4.65 12.07
CA TYR A 191 -9.67 -4.53 13.49
C TYR A 191 -10.85 -4.21 14.42
N SER A 192 -11.94 -3.66 13.89
CA SER A 192 -13.15 -3.29 14.63
C SER A 192 -14.03 -4.49 14.98
N VAL A 193 -13.81 -5.66 14.35
CA VAL A 193 -14.56 -6.88 14.60
C VAL A 193 -14.05 -7.55 15.88
N PRO A 194 -14.88 -7.67 16.95
CA PRO A 194 -14.47 -8.38 18.15
C PRO A 194 -14.14 -9.84 17.85
N THR A 195 -13.03 -10.35 18.38
CA THR A 195 -12.62 -11.77 18.21
C THR A 195 -13.73 -12.76 18.50
N GLU A 196 -14.55 -12.52 19.54
CA GLU A 196 -15.67 -13.42 19.89
C GLU A 196 -16.72 -13.49 18.77
N GLU A 197 -16.99 -12.37 18.08
CA GLU A 197 -17.93 -12.30 16.97
C GLU A 197 -17.35 -12.99 15.72
N LEU A 198 -16.04 -12.80 15.47
CA LEU A 198 -15.33 -13.46 14.38
C LEU A 198 -15.32 -14.99 14.57
N LEU A 199 -15.11 -15.47 15.80
CA LEU A 199 -15.17 -16.91 16.11
C LEU A 199 -16.59 -17.48 15.94
N LYS A 200 -17.64 -16.76 16.35
CA LYS A 200 -19.03 -17.17 16.12
C LYS A 200 -19.36 -17.24 14.64
N PHE A 201 -18.87 -16.26 13.88
CA PHE A 201 -19.02 -16.24 12.42
C PHE A 201 -18.34 -17.46 11.80
N ALA A 202 -17.08 -17.72 12.13
CA ALA A 202 -16.32 -18.86 11.63
C ALA A 202 -16.97 -20.21 12.02
N ASP A 203 -17.47 -20.34 13.25
CA ASP A 203 -18.16 -21.55 13.72
C ASP A 203 -19.53 -21.79 13.06
N SER A 204 -20.06 -20.77 12.37
CA SER A 204 -21.36 -20.84 11.69
C SER A 204 -21.27 -21.25 10.23
N LEU A 205 -20.06 -21.45 9.68
CA LEU A 205 -19.88 -21.71 8.26
C LEU A 205 -20.36 -23.11 7.85
N SER A 206 -21.00 -23.17 6.70
CA SER A 206 -21.28 -24.40 5.98
C SER A 206 -20.53 -24.44 4.67
N VAL A 207 -20.00 -25.60 4.31
CA VAL A 207 -19.28 -25.85 3.06
C VAL A 207 -20.15 -26.71 2.17
N GLU A 208 -20.44 -26.25 0.97
CA GLU A 208 -21.22 -26.97 -0.03
C GLU A 208 -20.37 -27.10 -1.31
N ARG A 209 -20.14 -28.34 -1.76
CA ARG A 209 -19.50 -28.57 -3.06
C ARG A 209 -20.50 -28.24 -4.17
N ILE A 210 -20.14 -27.31 -5.05
CA ILE A 210 -20.99 -26.83 -6.14
C ILE A 210 -20.52 -27.27 -7.53
N GLY A 211 -19.30 -27.77 -7.65
CA GLY A 211 -18.71 -28.20 -8.92
C GLY A 211 -17.43 -29.01 -8.74
N ASP A 212 -16.88 -29.42 -9.86
CA ASP A 212 -15.56 -30.05 -9.97
C ASP A 212 -14.58 -29.01 -10.47
N ALA A 213 -13.40 -28.94 -9.84
CA ALA A 213 -12.24 -28.20 -10.33
C ALA A 213 -11.25 -29.18 -11.00
N ALA A 214 -10.22 -28.65 -11.61
CA ALA A 214 -9.12 -29.44 -12.19
C ALA A 214 -7.80 -29.01 -11.58
N PHE A 215 -6.87 -29.93 -11.45
CA PHE A 215 -5.48 -29.59 -11.22
C PHE A 215 -4.91 -28.87 -12.42
N GLU A 216 -3.92 -28.03 -12.17
CA GLU A 216 -3.17 -27.33 -13.21
C GLU A 216 -2.49 -28.36 -14.15
N THR A 217 -2.59 -28.14 -15.43
CA THR A 217 -1.87 -28.96 -16.42
C THR A 217 -0.41 -28.54 -16.47
N GLU A 218 0.47 -29.41 -17.00
CA GLU A 218 1.90 -29.07 -17.20
C GLU A 218 2.09 -27.86 -18.12
N GLU A 219 1.16 -27.62 -19.07
CA GLU A 219 1.17 -26.44 -19.94
C GLU A 219 0.83 -25.16 -19.19
N GLU A 220 -0.25 -25.17 -18.41
CA GLU A 220 -0.66 -24.03 -17.56
C GLU A 220 0.40 -23.72 -16.49
N LYS A 221 1.04 -24.75 -15.92
CA LYS A 221 2.14 -24.56 -14.96
C LYS A 221 3.35 -23.87 -15.61
N GLN A 222 3.72 -24.28 -16.82
CA GLN A 222 4.81 -23.64 -17.56
C GLN A 222 4.49 -22.21 -17.95
N GLU A 223 3.24 -21.92 -18.33
CA GLU A 223 2.80 -20.56 -18.60
C GLU A 223 2.89 -19.67 -17.34
N ARG A 224 2.39 -20.15 -16.19
CA ARG A 224 2.47 -19.42 -14.91
C ARG A 224 3.94 -19.19 -14.47
N GLU A 225 4.79 -20.22 -14.52
CA GLU A 225 6.21 -20.10 -14.19
C GLU A 225 6.93 -19.10 -15.12
N GLN A 226 6.50 -19.03 -16.39
CA GLN A 226 7.01 -18.03 -17.32
C GLN A 226 6.53 -16.62 -16.98
N GLU A 227 5.24 -16.45 -16.67
CA GLU A 227 4.66 -15.16 -16.24
C GLU A 227 5.35 -14.65 -14.96
N GLU A 228 5.53 -15.53 -13.97
CA GLU A 228 6.24 -15.18 -12.72
C GLU A 228 7.69 -14.76 -12.98
N ALA A 229 8.40 -15.47 -13.89
CA ALA A 229 9.76 -15.11 -14.26
C ALA A 229 9.84 -13.79 -15.05
N GLU A 230 8.84 -13.50 -15.90
CA GLU A 230 8.73 -12.23 -16.62
C GLU A 230 8.42 -11.08 -15.65
N GLU A 231 7.52 -11.29 -14.67
CA GLU A 231 7.22 -10.32 -13.64
C GLU A 231 8.45 -10.03 -12.75
N GLU A 232 9.17 -11.08 -12.33
CA GLU A 232 10.42 -10.91 -11.56
C GLU A 232 11.46 -10.11 -12.35
N GLN A 233 11.59 -10.39 -13.66
CA GLN A 233 12.50 -9.65 -14.54
C GLN A 233 12.07 -8.18 -14.69
N GLN A 234 10.76 -7.92 -14.84
CA GLN A 234 10.22 -6.56 -14.91
C GLN A 234 10.45 -5.80 -13.61
N ASN A 235 10.25 -6.45 -12.47
CA ASN A 235 10.51 -5.85 -11.16
C ASN A 235 12.00 -5.53 -10.94
N ALA A 236 12.88 -6.40 -11.39
CA ALA A 236 14.33 -6.15 -11.35
C ALA A 236 14.70 -4.97 -12.27
N HIS A 237 14.17 -4.92 -13.49
CA HIS A 237 14.37 -3.81 -14.42
C HIS A 237 13.84 -2.49 -13.85
N ALA A 238 12.63 -2.48 -13.28
CA ALA A 238 12.05 -1.31 -12.63
C ALA A 238 12.95 -0.75 -11.51
N LYS A 239 13.52 -1.65 -10.71
CA LYS A 239 14.44 -1.26 -9.63
C LYS A 239 15.72 -0.63 -10.16
N ASP A 240 16.30 -1.18 -11.22
CA ASP A 240 17.51 -0.66 -11.85
C ASP A 240 17.23 0.69 -12.49
N THR A 241 16.15 0.80 -13.29
CA THR A 241 15.68 2.05 -13.90
C THR A 241 15.46 3.16 -12.87
N LEU A 242 14.78 2.84 -11.76
CA LEU A 242 14.54 3.79 -10.67
C LEU A 242 15.85 4.28 -10.03
N THR A 243 16.82 3.38 -9.84
CA THR A 243 18.14 3.71 -9.32
C THR A 243 18.90 4.65 -10.27
N GLU A 244 18.81 4.41 -11.57
CA GLU A 244 19.43 5.27 -12.60
C GLU A 244 18.75 6.65 -12.65
N LEU A 245 17.41 6.72 -12.58
CA LEU A 245 16.67 7.99 -12.54
C LEU A 245 17.12 8.87 -11.36
N VAL A 246 17.19 8.28 -10.16
CA VAL A 246 17.61 9.02 -8.96
C VAL A 246 19.04 9.49 -9.07
N ALA A 247 19.94 8.66 -9.60
CA ALA A 247 21.34 9.05 -9.81
C ALA A 247 21.47 10.17 -10.87
N ALA A 248 20.69 10.12 -11.94
CA ALA A 248 20.64 11.16 -12.96
C ALA A 248 20.07 12.47 -12.40
N GLY A 249 19.02 12.37 -11.57
CA GLY A 249 18.24 13.51 -11.08
C GLY A 249 17.39 14.15 -12.17
N ILE A 250 16.61 15.15 -11.78
CA ILE A 250 15.76 15.92 -12.70
C ILE A 250 16.64 16.84 -13.54
N PRO A 251 16.55 16.82 -14.89
CA PRO A 251 17.30 17.72 -15.74
C PRO A 251 16.99 19.20 -15.44
N GLU A 252 18.02 20.06 -15.42
CA GLU A 252 17.86 21.49 -15.07
C GLU A 252 16.87 22.22 -15.99
N ASP A 253 16.84 21.88 -17.27
CA ASP A 253 15.91 22.45 -18.26
C ASP A 253 14.46 21.97 -18.12
N LYS A 254 14.22 21.04 -17.21
CA LYS A 254 12.90 20.54 -16.81
C LYS A 254 12.43 21.08 -15.45
N ILE A 255 13.19 21.95 -14.81
CA ILE A 255 12.83 22.59 -13.54
C ILE A 255 12.50 24.05 -13.81
N PHE A 256 11.27 24.44 -13.54
CA PHE A 256 10.75 25.78 -13.73
C PHE A 256 10.56 26.46 -12.38
N SER A 257 10.94 27.73 -12.32
CA SER A 257 10.74 28.55 -11.12
C SER A 257 9.35 29.20 -11.12
N VAL A 258 8.94 29.71 -9.97
CA VAL A 258 7.75 30.56 -9.85
C VAL A 258 7.82 31.74 -10.81
N GLY A 259 6.80 31.96 -11.60
CA GLY A 259 6.73 32.96 -12.66
C GLY A 259 7.16 32.47 -14.05
N GLU A 260 7.76 31.29 -14.16
CA GLU A 260 8.07 30.66 -15.44
C GLU A 260 6.89 29.80 -15.93
N GLU A 261 6.71 29.71 -17.23
CA GLU A 261 5.65 28.90 -17.83
C GLU A 261 6.17 27.51 -18.18
N VAL A 262 5.45 26.50 -17.72
CA VAL A 262 5.62 25.10 -18.15
C VAL A 262 4.42 24.70 -19.01
N LYS A 263 4.64 23.85 -20.03
CA LYS A 263 3.59 23.44 -20.96
C LYS A 263 3.21 21.99 -20.76
N TYR A 264 1.91 21.76 -20.60
CA TYR A 264 1.29 20.45 -20.53
C TYR A 264 0.00 20.45 -21.36
N TRP A 265 -0.30 19.39 -22.06
CA TRP A 265 -1.60 19.16 -22.68
C TRP A 265 -2.11 20.31 -23.58
N GLY A 266 -1.21 20.98 -24.31
CA GLY A 266 -1.58 22.11 -25.16
C GLY A 266 -1.85 23.42 -24.41
N ALA A 267 -1.65 23.47 -23.11
CA ALA A 267 -1.76 24.66 -22.26
C ALA A 267 -0.43 25.02 -21.58
N GLY A 268 -0.26 26.30 -21.29
CA GLY A 268 0.86 26.83 -20.49
C GLY A 268 0.38 27.14 -19.07
N TYR A 269 1.12 26.70 -18.07
CA TYR A 269 0.83 26.92 -16.66
C TYR A 269 1.94 27.71 -16.02
N THR A 270 1.58 28.73 -15.27
CA THR A 270 2.51 29.56 -14.52
C THR A 270 2.06 29.67 -13.08
N VAL A 271 2.85 29.20 -12.14
CA VAL A 271 2.64 29.53 -10.73
C VAL A 271 2.95 31.01 -10.54
N THR A 272 1.96 31.80 -10.22
CA THR A 272 2.11 33.26 -10.06
C THR A 272 2.45 33.66 -8.62
N GLY A 273 2.21 32.77 -7.68
CA GLY A 273 2.55 32.92 -6.26
C GLY A 273 2.15 31.69 -5.46
N TYR A 274 2.72 31.58 -4.27
CA TYR A 274 2.33 30.57 -3.29
C TYR A 274 2.56 31.09 -1.87
N GLU A 275 1.85 30.54 -0.91
CA GLU A 275 1.99 30.82 0.51
C GLU A 275 1.64 29.61 1.37
N TYR A 276 2.24 29.51 2.54
CA TYR A 276 1.92 28.51 3.53
C TYR A 276 1.00 29.12 4.59
N LEU A 277 -0.12 28.47 4.85
CA LEU A 277 -1.17 28.91 5.74
C LEU A 277 -1.40 27.87 6.85
N ASP A 278 -1.57 28.33 8.07
CA ASP A 278 -1.87 27.45 9.19
C ASP A 278 -3.35 26.99 9.22
N SER A 279 -4.24 27.65 8.47
CA SER A 279 -5.69 27.44 8.54
C SER A 279 -6.36 27.45 7.18
N ILE A 280 -7.47 26.71 7.06
CA ILE A 280 -8.39 26.76 5.91
C ILE A 280 -9.48 27.81 6.06
N GLU A 281 -9.38 28.70 7.06
CA GLU A 281 -10.35 29.77 7.27
C GLU A 281 -10.43 30.71 6.04
N GLY A 282 -11.64 30.96 5.57
CA GLY A 282 -11.89 31.85 4.42
C GLY A 282 -12.01 31.13 3.07
N PHE A 283 -11.74 29.85 3.00
CA PHE A 283 -11.97 29.05 1.80
C PHE A 283 -13.37 28.43 1.80
N SER A 284 -14.04 28.43 0.64
CA SER A 284 -15.40 27.89 0.50
C SER A 284 -15.39 26.36 0.54
N GLU A 285 -16.22 25.77 1.40
CA GLU A 285 -16.32 24.32 1.57
C GLU A 285 -16.74 23.60 0.27
N GLU A 286 -17.53 24.25 -0.59
CA GLU A 286 -18.00 23.71 -1.89
C GLU A 286 -16.88 23.51 -2.92
N ASN A 287 -15.74 24.18 -2.74
CA ASN A 287 -14.57 24.10 -3.62
C ASN A 287 -13.56 23.03 -3.18
N PHE A 288 -13.77 22.41 -2.02
CA PHE A 288 -12.98 21.23 -1.63
C PHE A 288 -13.47 20.01 -2.41
N PHE A 289 -12.54 19.15 -2.80
CA PHE A 289 -12.84 17.90 -3.44
C PHE A 289 -13.80 17.04 -2.58
N ASP A 290 -13.43 16.87 -1.32
CA ASP A 290 -14.26 16.25 -0.30
C ASP A 290 -13.97 16.91 1.05
N PHE A 291 -14.83 17.85 1.47
CA PHE A 291 -14.64 18.56 2.72
C PHE A 291 -14.78 17.65 3.94
N SER A 292 -15.53 16.55 3.82
CA SER A 292 -15.72 15.60 4.93
C SER A 292 -14.41 14.93 5.37
N ARG A 293 -13.40 14.88 4.50
CA ARG A 293 -12.07 14.39 4.83
C ARG A 293 -11.38 15.18 5.93
N PHE A 294 -11.79 16.44 6.15
CA PHE A 294 -11.28 17.27 7.23
C PHE A 294 -11.93 16.99 8.59
N ASP A 295 -12.95 16.12 8.63
CA ASP A 295 -13.61 15.73 9.86
C ASP A 295 -12.60 15.07 10.82
N GLY A 296 -12.52 15.60 12.03
CA GLY A 296 -11.54 15.14 13.01
C GLY A 296 -10.12 15.71 12.87
N TRP A 297 -9.76 16.30 11.73
CA TRP A 297 -8.42 16.85 11.44
C TRP A 297 -8.28 18.34 11.74
N LEU A 298 -9.39 19.07 11.92
CA LEU A 298 -9.39 20.48 12.23
C LEU A 298 -9.51 20.76 13.74
N ASN A 299 -8.82 21.80 14.19
CA ASN A 299 -9.06 22.46 15.45
C ASN A 299 -10.27 23.42 15.33
N GLU A 300 -10.73 23.98 16.48
CA GLU A 300 -11.86 24.93 16.49
C GLU A 300 -11.60 26.20 15.66
N ASP A 301 -10.35 26.60 15.51
CA ASP A 301 -9.89 27.77 14.73
C ASP A 301 -9.58 27.42 13.26
N LYS A 302 -10.01 26.25 12.78
CA LYS A 302 -9.78 25.74 11.42
C LYS A 302 -8.30 25.52 11.06
N THR A 303 -7.38 25.47 12.05
CA THR A 303 -6.02 24.99 11.83
C THR A 303 -5.97 23.46 11.79
N LEU A 304 -4.96 22.91 11.11
CA LEU A 304 -4.78 21.47 11.03
C LEU A 304 -4.17 20.90 12.31
N LYS A 305 -4.60 19.71 12.70
CA LYS A 305 -3.99 18.96 13.79
C LYS A 305 -2.70 18.29 13.32
N SER A 306 -1.76 18.10 14.24
CA SER A 306 -0.64 17.20 14.03
C SER A 306 -1.09 15.73 14.05
N TYR A 307 -0.32 14.86 13.42
CA TYR A 307 -0.62 13.43 13.37
C TYR A 307 0.65 12.59 13.59
N GLN A 308 0.44 11.29 13.89
CA GLN A 308 1.53 10.32 13.91
C GLN A 308 1.78 9.83 12.49
N ARG A 309 2.97 10.13 11.97
CA ARG A 309 3.41 9.69 10.65
C ARG A 309 4.22 8.41 10.84
N GLN A 310 3.83 7.37 10.11
CA GLN A 310 4.45 6.06 10.16
C GLN A 310 5.05 5.73 8.80
N TYR A 311 6.24 5.16 8.79
CA TYR A 311 6.96 4.79 7.58
C TYR A 311 7.09 3.28 7.52
N TYR A 312 6.72 2.71 6.40
CA TYR A 312 6.76 1.27 6.14
C TYR A 312 7.75 0.97 5.02
N ASP A 313 8.47 -0.15 5.12
CA ASP A 313 9.26 -0.67 4.00
C ASP A 313 8.36 -1.35 2.95
N ARG A 314 8.98 -1.84 1.85
CA ARG A 314 8.24 -2.53 0.78
C ARG A 314 7.55 -3.81 1.23
N ASP A 315 8.00 -4.41 2.32
CA ASP A 315 7.41 -5.60 2.92
C ASP A 315 6.29 -5.25 3.92
N GLY A 316 5.92 -3.96 4.02
CA GLY A 316 4.91 -3.44 4.94
C GLY A 316 5.34 -3.47 6.40
N GLN A 317 6.65 -3.46 6.69
CA GLN A 317 7.17 -3.40 8.05
C GLN A 317 7.35 -1.95 8.47
N LEU A 318 6.85 -1.61 9.66
CA LEU A 318 7.05 -0.30 10.27
C LEU A 318 8.54 -0.07 10.56
N ILE A 319 9.15 0.90 9.87
CA ILE A 319 10.57 1.22 10.00
C ILE A 319 10.83 2.49 10.81
N ALA A 320 9.90 3.43 10.85
CA ALA A 320 10.00 4.67 11.62
C ALA A 320 8.64 5.24 11.94
N GLU A 321 8.57 6.05 13.02
CA GLU A 321 7.41 6.85 13.42
C GLU A 321 7.89 8.22 13.89
N ASP A 322 7.15 9.27 13.52
CA ASP A 322 7.33 10.61 14.07
C ASP A 322 5.98 11.35 14.18
N THR A 323 6.01 12.57 14.71
CA THR A 323 4.83 13.44 14.76
C THR A 323 5.03 14.55 13.76
N ALA A 324 4.15 14.63 12.76
CA ALA A 324 4.16 15.67 11.74
C ALA A 324 3.16 16.78 12.08
N GLU A 325 3.57 18.03 11.92
CA GLU A 325 2.70 19.20 11.92
C GLU A 325 2.30 19.52 10.48
N GLN A 326 1.01 19.69 10.24
CA GLN A 326 0.46 19.96 8.91
C GLN A 326 0.17 21.46 8.73
N GLU A 327 0.16 21.87 7.48
CA GLU A 327 -0.24 23.21 7.04
C GLU A 327 -0.84 23.14 5.63
N ILE A 328 -1.38 24.25 5.18
CA ILE A 328 -1.93 24.40 3.84
C ILE A 328 -0.89 25.12 2.97
N LEU A 329 -0.54 24.49 1.86
CA LEU A 329 0.13 25.17 0.77
C LEU A 329 -0.92 25.70 -0.19
N LYS A 330 -1.05 27.01 -0.29
CA LYS A 330 -1.86 27.70 -1.28
C LYS A 330 -0.98 28.03 -2.48
N VAL A 331 -1.46 27.71 -3.69
CA VAL A 331 -0.76 27.98 -4.95
C VAL A 331 -1.71 28.68 -5.91
N ASP A 332 -1.31 29.86 -6.39
CA ASP A 332 -2.03 30.61 -7.40
C ASP A 332 -1.44 30.30 -8.78
N ILE A 333 -2.26 29.79 -9.69
CA ILE A 333 -1.85 29.34 -11.02
C ILE A 333 -2.58 30.14 -12.09
N LYS A 334 -1.83 30.61 -13.09
CA LYS A 334 -2.37 31.13 -14.35
C LYS A 334 -2.20 30.04 -15.41
N VAL A 335 -3.30 29.71 -16.09
CA VAL A 335 -3.29 28.82 -17.25
C VAL A 335 -3.63 29.59 -18.53
N HIS A 336 -2.94 29.26 -19.63
CA HIS A 336 -3.17 29.80 -20.96
C HIS A 336 -3.39 28.64 -21.94
N CYS A 337 -4.55 28.57 -22.56
CA CYS A 337 -4.85 27.57 -23.57
C CYS A 337 -4.24 27.98 -24.93
N TYR A 338 -3.23 27.23 -25.40
CA TYR A 338 -2.58 27.48 -26.69
C TYR A 338 -3.27 26.76 -27.84
N GLU A 339 -3.60 25.50 -27.62
CA GLU A 339 -4.17 24.64 -28.63
C GLU A 339 -5.18 23.69 -27.98
N LYS A 340 -6.45 23.93 -28.24
CA LYS A 340 -7.52 23.06 -27.76
C LYS A 340 -7.51 21.79 -28.59
N ASP A 341 -7.32 20.66 -27.97
CA ASP A 341 -7.63 19.37 -28.55
C ASP A 341 -9.17 19.22 -28.53
N ASP A 342 -9.77 18.87 -29.67
CA ASP A 342 -11.23 18.70 -29.79
C ASP A 342 -11.82 17.65 -28.82
N LEU A 343 -11.00 16.87 -28.16
CA LEU A 343 -11.39 15.78 -27.29
C LEU A 343 -11.04 16.01 -25.80
N MET A 344 -10.29 17.06 -25.44
CA MET A 344 -9.78 17.22 -24.07
C MET A 344 -10.11 18.59 -23.47
N GLU A 345 -10.65 18.55 -22.28
CA GLU A 345 -10.69 19.69 -21.36
C GLU A 345 -9.29 19.91 -20.78
N ILE A 346 -8.95 21.15 -20.48
CA ILE A 346 -7.65 21.49 -19.88
C ILE A 346 -7.63 21.01 -18.43
N PRO A 347 -6.72 20.13 -18.04
CA PRO A 347 -6.58 19.70 -16.66
C PRO A 347 -6.04 20.84 -15.78
N LEU A 348 -6.67 21.04 -14.62
CA LEU A 348 -6.30 22.08 -13.65
C LEU A 348 -5.65 21.48 -12.41
N ASP A 349 -5.64 20.16 -12.33
CA ASP A 349 -5.11 19.45 -11.19
C ASP A 349 -3.59 19.34 -11.27
N PHE A 350 -2.97 19.52 -10.11
CA PHE A 350 -1.55 19.35 -9.89
C PHE A 350 -1.31 18.40 -8.73
N GLN A 351 -0.22 17.67 -8.83
CA GLN A 351 0.29 16.82 -7.75
C GLN A 351 1.67 17.29 -7.31
N ARG A 352 1.97 17.02 -6.06
CA ARG A 352 3.29 17.21 -5.49
C ARG A 352 4.12 15.97 -5.78
N VAL A 353 5.35 16.16 -6.21
CA VAL A 353 6.33 15.09 -6.37
C VAL A 353 7.46 15.34 -5.38
N PRO A 354 7.65 14.44 -4.39
CA PRO A 354 8.72 14.58 -3.41
C PRO A 354 10.09 14.55 -4.06
N VAL A 355 10.95 15.48 -3.66
CA VAL A 355 12.31 15.61 -4.19
C VAL A 355 13.31 15.89 -3.08
N GLU A 356 14.55 15.43 -3.31
CA GLU A 356 15.71 15.80 -2.51
C GLU A 356 16.60 16.77 -3.27
N LYS A 357 17.19 17.72 -2.54
CA LYS A 357 18.19 18.65 -3.06
C LYS A 357 19.57 18.02 -2.92
N ILE A 358 20.14 17.56 -4.03
CA ILE A 358 21.51 17.01 -4.04
C ILE A 358 22.55 18.16 -3.96
N SER A 359 22.25 19.30 -4.60
CA SER A 359 23.07 20.51 -4.58
C SER A 359 22.20 21.72 -4.84
N ASP A 360 22.77 22.94 -4.77
CA ASP A 360 22.04 24.17 -5.04
C ASP A 360 21.34 24.23 -6.41
N GLN A 361 21.76 23.37 -7.35
CA GLN A 361 21.27 23.36 -8.72
C GLN A 361 20.71 22.00 -9.17
N LYS A 362 20.72 20.98 -8.29
CA LYS A 362 20.30 19.63 -8.70
C LYS A 362 19.29 19.07 -7.72
N LEU A 363 18.11 18.76 -8.25
CA LEU A 363 17.05 18.01 -7.57
C LEU A 363 17.07 16.55 -8.05
N THR A 364 16.66 15.64 -7.18
CA THR A 364 16.33 14.26 -7.53
C THR A 364 15.06 13.84 -6.83
N TRP A 365 14.45 12.77 -7.30
CA TRP A 365 13.29 12.19 -6.65
C TRP A 365 13.65 11.62 -5.27
N ASP A 366 12.81 11.86 -4.28
CA ASP A 366 12.98 11.31 -2.94
C ASP A 366 12.58 9.83 -2.91
N LEU A 367 13.56 8.95 -3.09
CA LEU A 367 13.33 7.49 -3.02
C LEU A 367 12.89 7.02 -1.64
N ALA A 368 13.31 7.70 -0.58
CA ALA A 368 12.90 7.32 0.76
C ALA A 368 11.39 7.48 0.93
N PHE A 369 10.80 8.50 0.33
CA PHE A 369 9.34 8.68 0.28
C PHE A 369 8.65 7.55 -0.50
N TYR A 370 9.20 7.15 -1.65
CA TYR A 370 8.62 6.07 -2.46
C TYR A 370 8.90 4.66 -1.93
N GLN A 371 9.91 4.48 -1.10
CA GLN A 371 10.26 3.19 -0.49
C GLN A 371 9.64 3.01 0.90
N ALA A 372 9.50 4.09 1.65
CA ALA A 372 8.86 4.14 2.94
C ALA A 372 7.58 4.99 2.81
N LEU A 373 6.54 4.42 2.24
CA LEU A 373 5.26 5.11 2.17
C LEU A 373 4.84 5.50 3.59
N PRO A 374 4.58 6.79 3.84
CA PRO A 374 3.89 7.18 5.07
C PRO A 374 2.57 6.42 5.09
N GLU A 375 2.18 5.95 6.25
CA GLU A 375 0.94 5.20 6.37
C GLU A 375 -0.19 5.99 5.70
N GLU A 376 -1.02 5.31 4.89
CA GLU A 376 -2.16 5.88 4.15
C GLU A 376 -3.24 6.52 5.04
N ASN A 377 -2.97 6.68 6.35
CA ASN A 377 -3.91 7.25 7.32
C ASN A 377 -4.10 8.75 7.24
N ASN A 378 -3.25 9.46 6.51
CA ASN A 378 -3.51 10.87 6.31
C ASN A 378 -4.33 11.09 5.04
N TYR A 379 -5.62 10.84 5.12
CA TYR A 379 -6.57 11.08 4.03
C TYR A 379 -6.53 12.49 3.46
N LEU A 380 -5.94 13.45 4.18
CA LEU A 380 -5.80 14.83 3.70
C LEU A 380 -4.68 14.98 2.67
N GLN A 381 -3.65 14.12 2.71
CA GLN A 381 -2.51 14.16 1.79
C GLN A 381 -2.54 13.06 0.73
N MET A 382 -3.67 12.39 0.55
CA MET A 382 -3.81 11.30 -0.43
C MET A 382 -3.30 11.72 -1.80
N ASP A 383 -2.51 10.83 -2.41
CA ASP A 383 -1.98 10.94 -3.78
C ASP A 383 -1.16 12.20 -4.06
N ASN A 384 -0.77 12.97 -3.02
CA ASN A 384 -0.09 14.25 -3.17
C ASN A 384 -0.85 15.29 -4.03
N SER A 385 -2.13 15.06 -4.29
CA SER A 385 -2.98 15.93 -5.12
C SER A 385 -3.52 17.13 -4.35
N ALA A 386 -3.99 18.13 -5.08
CA ALA A 386 -4.71 19.25 -4.49
C ALA A 386 -6.01 18.77 -3.83
N VAL A 387 -6.33 19.37 -2.67
CA VAL A 387 -7.59 19.11 -1.94
C VAL A 387 -8.69 20.13 -2.22
N TYR A 388 -8.34 21.22 -2.90
CA TYR A 388 -9.22 22.37 -3.19
C TYR A 388 -8.85 22.99 -4.51
N LEU A 389 -9.88 23.41 -5.27
CA LEU A 389 -9.74 24.25 -6.44
C LEU A 389 -10.77 25.37 -6.37
N GLU A 390 -10.34 26.62 -6.41
CA GLU A 390 -11.26 27.75 -6.46
C GLU A 390 -12.10 27.70 -7.75
N GLY A 391 -13.42 27.65 -7.60
CA GLY A 391 -14.35 27.49 -8.72
C GLY A 391 -14.65 26.05 -9.12
N ALA A 392 -14.23 25.04 -8.34
CA ALA A 392 -14.55 23.62 -8.56
C ALA A 392 -16.07 23.35 -8.63
N SER A 393 -16.88 24.16 -7.95
CA SER A 393 -18.35 24.10 -8.00
C SER A 393 -18.93 24.29 -9.43
N HIS A 394 -18.12 24.79 -10.35
CA HIS A 394 -18.48 25.02 -11.75
C HIS A 394 -17.97 23.90 -12.68
N THR A 395 -17.28 22.88 -12.16
CA THR A 395 -16.89 21.72 -12.96
C THR A 395 -18.09 20.78 -13.15
N GLU A 396 -18.34 20.33 -14.37
CA GLU A 396 -19.47 19.45 -14.66
C GLU A 396 -19.23 18.00 -14.20
N GLY A 397 -20.20 17.43 -13.47
CA GLY A 397 -20.26 16.03 -13.07
C GLY A 397 -19.60 15.73 -11.71
N GLU A 398 -20.26 14.89 -10.89
CA GLU A 398 -19.76 14.52 -9.56
C GLU A 398 -18.41 13.77 -9.61
N ASP A 399 -18.23 12.92 -10.62
CA ASP A 399 -16.98 12.16 -10.82
C ASP A 399 -15.82 13.02 -11.32
N ARG A 400 -16.07 14.22 -11.82
CA ARG A 400 -15.05 15.12 -12.38
C ARG A 400 -14.44 16.09 -11.36
N LYS A 401 -15.06 16.31 -10.21
CA LYS A 401 -14.46 17.11 -9.13
C LYS A 401 -13.08 16.59 -8.72
N GLN A 402 -12.87 15.29 -8.90
CA GLN A 402 -11.64 14.62 -8.54
C GLN A 402 -10.45 15.01 -9.42
N TYR A 403 -10.70 15.38 -10.69
CA TYR A 403 -9.66 15.61 -11.67
C TYR A 403 -9.56 17.06 -12.14
N PHE A 404 -10.47 17.92 -11.68
CA PHE A 404 -10.48 19.36 -11.95
C PHE A 404 -10.17 19.71 -13.42
N PHE A 405 -11.12 19.57 -14.28
CA PHE A 405 -11.00 19.94 -15.68
C PHE A 405 -11.77 21.21 -15.99
N LYS A 406 -11.28 21.98 -16.98
CA LYS A 406 -11.96 23.16 -17.50
C LYS A 406 -11.98 23.16 -19.02
N GLU A 407 -13.16 23.42 -19.58
CA GLU A 407 -13.26 23.73 -20.96
C GLU A 407 -12.75 25.16 -21.23
N MET A 408 -11.76 25.31 -22.13
CA MET A 408 -11.15 26.58 -22.47
C MET A 408 -11.06 26.75 -24.01
N GLU A 409 -11.16 27.96 -24.47
CA GLU A 409 -10.98 28.28 -25.90
C GLU A 409 -9.51 28.68 -26.18
N ASN A 410 -9.07 28.49 -27.44
CA ASN A 410 -7.73 28.89 -27.85
C ASN A 410 -7.47 30.38 -27.58
N GLY A 411 -6.38 30.66 -26.85
CA GLY A 411 -6.02 32.01 -26.44
C GLY A 411 -6.69 32.47 -25.15
N GLU A 412 -7.54 31.65 -24.55
CA GLU A 412 -8.16 31.99 -23.25
C GLU A 412 -7.10 31.84 -22.12
N GLU A 413 -7.18 32.77 -21.17
CA GLU A 413 -6.40 32.75 -19.94
C GLU A 413 -7.33 32.68 -18.73
N TRP A 414 -6.94 31.89 -17.73
CA TRP A 414 -7.64 31.83 -16.46
C TRP A 414 -6.66 31.75 -15.28
N THR A 415 -7.06 32.29 -14.15
CA THR A 415 -6.29 32.20 -12.92
C THR A 415 -7.14 31.52 -11.86
N TYR A 416 -6.53 30.59 -11.14
CA TYR A 416 -7.20 29.82 -10.10
C TYR A 416 -6.24 29.52 -8.94
N THR A 417 -6.81 29.12 -7.82
CA THR A 417 -6.07 28.75 -6.62
C THR A 417 -6.26 27.27 -6.32
N LEU A 418 -5.16 26.59 -6.04
CA LEU A 418 -5.15 25.25 -5.47
C LEU A 418 -4.71 25.28 -4.02
N LEU A 419 -5.23 24.35 -3.20
CA LEU A 419 -4.72 24.07 -1.87
C LEU A 419 -4.22 22.63 -1.80
N PHE A 420 -3.09 22.47 -1.14
CA PHE A 420 -2.52 21.16 -0.77
C PHE A 420 -2.38 21.11 0.74
N VAL A 421 -2.57 19.94 1.32
CA VAL A 421 -2.11 19.67 2.69
C VAL A 421 -0.67 19.20 2.63
N VAL A 422 0.21 19.80 3.41
CA VAL A 422 1.63 19.48 3.44
C VAL A 422 2.13 19.38 4.87
N ASP A 423 3.19 18.63 5.09
CA ASP A 423 3.90 18.63 6.35
C ASP A 423 4.86 19.83 6.42
N LYS A 424 4.90 20.53 7.55
CA LYS A 424 5.74 21.73 7.71
C LYS A 424 7.23 21.48 7.51
N ASP A 425 7.69 20.28 7.80
CA ASP A 425 9.08 19.87 7.62
C ASP A 425 9.42 19.49 6.17
N GLN A 426 8.42 19.40 5.27
CA GLN A 426 8.60 19.12 3.85
C GLN A 426 8.63 20.37 2.96
N ARG A 427 8.63 21.57 3.54
CA ARG A 427 8.75 22.83 2.75
C ARG A 427 9.99 22.80 1.86
N GLY A 428 9.80 23.11 0.57
CA GLY A 428 10.88 23.10 -0.43
C GLY A 428 11.43 21.71 -0.78
N GLN A 429 10.75 20.63 -0.37
CA GLN A 429 11.13 19.24 -0.66
C GLN A 429 10.19 18.58 -1.65
N PHE A 430 9.52 19.34 -2.48
CA PHE A 430 8.67 18.83 -3.56
C PHE A 430 8.63 19.80 -4.74
N VAL A 431 8.28 19.27 -5.88
CA VAL A 431 7.96 20.01 -7.10
C VAL A 431 6.48 19.75 -7.45
N LEU A 432 5.91 20.65 -8.24
CA LEU A 432 4.56 20.50 -8.77
C LEU A 432 4.60 20.04 -10.22
N THR A 433 3.69 19.16 -10.60
CA THR A 433 3.43 18.79 -11.98
C THR A 433 1.93 18.63 -12.21
N SER A 434 1.46 18.87 -13.45
CA SER A 434 0.09 18.52 -13.81
C SER A 434 -0.12 17.01 -13.77
N CYS A 435 -1.27 16.56 -13.27
CA CYS A 435 -1.57 15.13 -13.17
C CYS A 435 -1.43 14.42 -14.51
N GLY A 436 -0.62 13.37 -14.55
CA GLY A 436 -0.35 12.57 -15.76
C GLY A 436 0.55 13.21 -16.80
N ALA A 437 1.07 14.44 -16.58
CA ALA A 437 1.91 15.14 -17.55
C ALA A 437 3.32 14.58 -17.68
N ASN A 438 3.88 14.09 -16.59
CA ASN A 438 5.20 13.47 -16.60
C ASN A 438 5.10 11.95 -16.49
N ALA A 439 6.08 11.25 -17.04
CA ALA A 439 6.21 9.82 -16.87
C ALA A 439 6.23 9.46 -15.37
N SER A 440 5.42 8.49 -14.98
CA SER A 440 5.36 8.01 -13.61
C SER A 440 6.37 6.88 -13.38
N PHE A 441 6.70 6.61 -12.12
CA PHE A 441 7.51 5.44 -11.77
C PHE A 441 6.83 4.11 -12.10
N GLU A 442 5.52 4.10 -12.36
CA GLU A 442 4.80 2.93 -12.86
C GLU A 442 5.27 2.47 -14.24
N GLN A 443 5.96 3.31 -15.00
CA GLN A 443 6.52 2.98 -16.32
C GLN A 443 7.90 2.33 -16.23
N THR A 444 8.57 2.35 -15.08
CA THR A 444 9.91 1.76 -14.90
C THR A 444 10.02 0.26 -15.23
N PRO A 445 8.97 -0.57 -15.15
CA PRO A 445 9.04 -1.94 -15.60
C PRO A 445 9.26 -2.11 -17.11
N THR A 446 8.90 -1.11 -17.91
CA THR A 446 8.88 -1.21 -19.37
C THR A 446 9.75 -0.16 -20.08
N MET A 447 10.13 0.92 -19.41
CA MET A 447 10.93 2.03 -19.96
C MET A 447 12.28 2.13 -19.28
N SER A 448 13.31 2.49 -20.01
CA SER A 448 14.62 2.85 -19.47
C SER A 448 14.61 4.24 -18.84
N ALA A 449 15.57 4.53 -17.97
CA ALA A 449 15.73 5.84 -17.38
C ALA A 449 15.91 6.95 -18.43
N GLU A 450 16.65 6.68 -19.52
CA GLU A 450 16.85 7.62 -20.62
C GLU A 450 15.53 7.96 -21.33
N GLU A 451 14.67 6.97 -21.59
CA GLU A 451 13.36 7.18 -22.20
C GLU A 451 12.48 8.03 -21.29
N ILE A 452 12.37 7.67 -19.99
CA ILE A 452 11.58 8.43 -19.02
C ILE A 452 12.07 9.88 -18.93
N LEU A 453 13.38 10.10 -18.81
CA LEU A 453 13.95 11.46 -18.75
C LEU A 453 13.69 12.27 -20.04
N SER A 454 13.63 11.61 -21.19
CA SER A 454 13.36 12.28 -22.47
C SER A 454 11.88 12.71 -22.61
N GLU A 455 10.96 12.01 -21.94
CA GLU A 455 9.53 12.30 -21.98
C GLU A 455 9.06 13.29 -20.92
N LEU A 456 9.96 13.72 -20.00
CA LEU A 456 9.61 14.72 -19.01
C LEU A 456 9.22 16.04 -19.68
N GLU A 457 8.06 16.57 -19.36
CA GLU A 457 7.59 17.88 -19.81
C GLU A 457 8.12 19.00 -18.90
N GLY A 458 8.14 18.77 -17.59
CA GLY A 458 8.74 19.69 -16.64
C GLY A 458 8.08 19.64 -15.26
N TYR A 459 8.72 20.32 -14.32
CA TYR A 459 8.30 20.44 -12.94
C TYR A 459 8.42 21.88 -12.46
N ILE A 460 7.50 22.36 -11.62
CA ILE A 460 7.57 23.69 -11.03
C ILE A 460 8.11 23.53 -9.60
N TYR A 461 9.25 24.13 -9.32
CA TYR A 461 9.85 24.11 -8.00
C TYR A 461 9.41 25.33 -7.18
N LEU A 462 8.96 25.06 -5.96
CA LEU A 462 8.60 26.08 -4.96
C LEU A 462 9.75 26.17 -3.95
N GLU A 463 10.51 27.27 -3.99
CA GLU A 463 11.66 27.51 -3.09
C GLU A 463 11.24 27.75 -1.62
#